data_06b92f099b2e46e864c71c2363a1c4a1
#
_entry.id   06b92f099b2e46e864c71c2363a1c4a1
#
_cell.length_a   1.000
_cell.length_b   1.000
_cell.length_c   1.000
_cell.angle_alpha   90.00
_cell.angle_beta   90.00
_cell.angle_gamma   90.00
#
_symmetry.space_group_name_H-M   'P 1'
#
loop_
_entity.id
_entity.type
_entity.pdbx_description
1 polymer ?
#
loop_
_entity_poly.entity_id
_entity_poly.type
_entity_poly.pdbx_seq_one_letter_code
_entity_poly.pdbx_strand_id
1 'polypeptide(L)'
;MLSIKNLSKTYANGVAALTGVSLDIPTGMFGLLGPNGAGKSTLMRTIATLQDPDSGTIHLGDLDLLANKAEARRRLGYLPQEFGVYPKEPAITMLDHFARLKGIVNAKERREVVEALLRQVNLWDVRGQKLGGFSGGMRQRFGIAQALLGDPRLIIVDEPTAGLDPEERNRFLNLLSEIGEHVVVILSTHIVEDVTDLCPRMAIISRGQVLLTGEPREAMASLQGRVWRKTVPKAALARYQEDLVVLSTRLVAGVPVIHVLADTRPEEGFEAIAPDLEDVYFGRLRAQAAASAA
;
A
#
# COMPACT_ATOMS: atom_id res chain seq x y z
N MET A 1 13.89 -10.08 4.04
CA MET A 1 12.52 -10.53 4.39
C MET A 1 12.10 -9.85 5.69
N LEU A 2 10.86 -9.36 5.76
CA LEU A 2 10.20 -8.86 6.97
C LEU A 2 9.20 -9.92 7.45
N SER A 3 9.28 -10.31 8.72
CA SER A 3 8.37 -11.29 9.34
C SER A 3 7.60 -10.64 10.48
N ILE A 4 6.29 -10.75 10.46
CA ILE A 4 5.35 -10.23 11.45
C ILE A 4 4.59 -11.42 12.00
N LYS A 5 4.53 -11.57 13.34
CA LYS A 5 3.85 -12.70 13.97
C LYS A 5 2.92 -12.25 15.08
N ASN A 6 1.64 -12.62 14.97
CA ASN A 6 0.59 -12.41 15.94
C ASN A 6 0.49 -10.98 16.47
N LEU A 7 0.66 -9.99 15.57
CA LEU A 7 0.67 -8.58 15.93
C LEU A 7 -0.74 -8.09 16.25
N SER A 8 -0.93 -7.54 17.44
CA SER A 8 -2.21 -6.99 17.88
C SER A 8 -2.04 -5.57 18.42
N LYS A 9 -3.04 -4.73 18.19
CA LYS A 9 -3.11 -3.34 18.67
C LYS A 9 -4.54 -2.90 18.92
N THR A 10 -4.81 -2.51 20.16
CA THR A 10 -6.07 -1.88 20.58
C THR A 10 -5.75 -0.46 21.06
N TYR A 11 -6.49 0.52 20.59
CA TYR A 11 -6.35 1.90 21.05
C TYR A 11 -7.12 2.14 22.34
N ALA A 12 -6.78 3.23 23.06
CA ALA A 12 -7.39 3.59 24.34
C ALA A 12 -8.93 3.78 24.27
N ASN A 13 -9.46 4.08 23.08
CA ASN A 13 -10.91 4.18 22.83
C ASN A 13 -11.59 2.82 22.60
N GLY A 14 -10.89 1.70 22.79
CA GLY A 14 -11.41 0.33 22.65
C GLY A 14 -11.40 -0.22 21.22
N VAL A 15 -10.92 0.56 20.23
CA VAL A 15 -10.84 0.09 18.82
C VAL A 15 -9.70 -0.90 18.67
N ALA A 16 -10.02 -2.18 18.38
CA ALA A 16 -9.06 -3.21 18.00
C ALA A 16 -8.63 -2.97 16.53
N ALA A 17 -7.52 -2.27 16.35
CA ALA A 17 -7.02 -1.88 15.03
C ALA A 17 -6.23 -2.98 14.33
N LEU A 18 -5.60 -3.89 15.09
CA LEU A 18 -4.93 -5.10 14.59
C LEU A 18 -5.27 -6.27 15.53
N THR A 19 -5.55 -7.43 14.95
CA THR A 19 -5.92 -8.64 15.70
C THR A 19 -5.17 -9.84 15.14
N GLY A 20 -4.05 -10.22 15.79
CA GLY A 20 -3.28 -11.41 15.45
C GLY A 20 -2.68 -11.40 14.05
N VAL A 21 -2.31 -10.21 13.52
CA VAL A 21 -1.77 -10.08 12.17
C VAL A 21 -0.44 -10.81 12.05
N SER A 22 -0.36 -11.74 11.08
CA SER A 22 0.86 -12.47 10.74
C SER A 22 1.11 -12.37 9.24
N LEU A 23 2.31 -11.93 8.83
CA LEU A 23 2.72 -11.70 7.45
C LEU A 23 4.21 -11.98 7.29
N ASP A 24 4.58 -12.67 6.22
CA ASP A 24 5.95 -12.80 5.77
C ASP A 24 6.09 -12.07 4.42
N ILE A 25 6.88 -11.00 4.43
CA ILE A 25 7.04 -10.08 3.30
C ILE A 25 8.47 -10.26 2.76
N PRO A 26 8.64 -10.82 1.55
CA PRO A 26 9.96 -10.99 0.93
C PRO A 26 10.54 -9.66 0.47
N THR A 27 11.79 -9.68 0.02
CA THR A 27 12.38 -8.59 -0.78
C THR A 27 11.55 -8.40 -2.06
N GLY A 28 11.39 -7.17 -2.48
CA GLY A 28 10.52 -6.81 -3.59
C GLY A 28 9.35 -5.92 -3.18
N MET A 29 8.53 -5.60 -4.16
CA MET A 29 7.28 -4.87 -3.95
C MET A 29 6.23 -5.78 -3.31
N PHE A 30 5.59 -5.30 -2.26
CA PHE A 30 4.49 -5.98 -1.57
C PHE A 30 3.29 -5.04 -1.40
N GLY A 31 2.15 -5.44 -1.95
CA GLY A 31 0.91 -4.68 -1.87
C GLY A 31 0.13 -4.96 -0.58
N LEU A 32 -0.23 -3.94 0.16
CA LEU A 32 -1.14 -4.03 1.30
C LEU A 32 -2.46 -3.35 0.96
N LEU A 33 -3.43 -4.15 0.53
CA LEU A 33 -4.77 -3.71 0.16
C LEU A 33 -5.72 -3.72 1.37
N GLY A 34 -6.60 -2.75 1.43
CA GLY A 34 -7.68 -2.75 2.43
C GLY A 34 -8.47 -1.45 2.43
N PRO A 35 -9.72 -1.45 2.88
CA PRO A 35 -10.54 -0.25 2.97
C PRO A 35 -9.99 0.73 4.01
N ASN A 36 -10.53 1.96 4.02
CA ASN A 36 -10.23 2.90 5.09
C ASN A 36 -10.68 2.32 6.43
N GLY A 37 -9.84 2.48 7.46
CA GLY A 37 -10.08 1.87 8.77
C GLY A 37 -9.74 0.37 8.88
N ALA A 38 -9.19 -0.26 7.84
CA ALA A 38 -8.80 -1.68 7.87
C ALA A 38 -7.65 -2.01 8.83
N GLY A 39 -6.90 -1.01 9.30
CA GLY A 39 -5.71 -1.20 10.12
C GLY A 39 -4.38 -0.99 9.40
N LYS A 40 -4.39 -0.65 8.09
CA LYS A 40 -3.17 -0.43 7.28
C LYS A 40 -2.20 0.56 7.93
N SER A 41 -2.64 1.78 8.19
CA SER A 41 -1.78 2.82 8.78
C SER A 41 -1.33 2.47 10.20
N THR A 42 -2.14 1.72 10.97
CA THR A 42 -1.73 1.18 12.28
C THR A 42 -0.59 0.18 12.11
N LEU A 43 -0.72 -0.77 11.18
CA LEU A 43 0.32 -1.74 10.88
C LEU A 43 1.61 -1.04 10.44
N MET A 44 1.52 -0.10 9.51
CA MET A 44 2.69 0.65 9.01
C MET A 44 3.40 1.45 10.10
N ARG A 45 2.65 2.19 10.94
CA ARG A 45 3.21 2.94 12.06
C ARG A 45 3.89 2.03 13.08
N THR A 46 3.36 0.83 13.29
CA THR A 46 3.96 -0.16 14.20
C THR A 46 5.25 -0.72 13.62
N ILE A 47 5.29 -1.08 12.33
CA ILE A 47 6.52 -1.50 11.64
C ILE A 47 7.55 -0.37 11.62
N ALA A 48 7.11 0.88 11.39
CA ALA A 48 7.96 2.07 11.42
C ALA A 48 8.43 2.47 12.84
N THR A 49 8.07 1.70 13.86
CA THR A 49 8.41 1.96 15.27
C THR A 49 7.91 3.31 15.81
N LEU A 50 6.85 3.86 15.22
CA LEU A 50 6.21 5.10 15.64
C LEU A 50 5.18 4.88 16.75
N GLN A 51 4.76 3.63 16.95
CA GLN A 51 3.90 3.18 18.04
C GLN A 51 4.24 1.74 18.41
N ASP A 52 3.89 1.34 19.62
CA ASP A 52 4.08 -0.03 20.10
C ASP A 52 2.80 -0.86 19.89
N PRO A 53 2.93 -2.13 19.50
CA PRO A 53 1.83 -3.08 19.53
C PRO A 53 1.54 -3.48 20.98
N ASP A 54 0.39 -4.11 21.21
CA ASP A 54 0.05 -4.70 22.51
C ASP A 54 0.66 -6.11 22.64
N SER A 55 0.81 -6.81 21.52
CA SER A 55 1.46 -8.12 21.44
C SER A 55 1.99 -8.43 20.05
N GLY A 56 2.81 -9.47 19.95
CA GLY A 56 3.41 -9.93 18.69
C GLY A 56 4.84 -9.47 18.49
N THR A 57 5.44 -9.88 17.37
CA THR A 57 6.84 -9.58 17.03
C THR A 57 6.99 -9.12 15.59
N ILE A 58 8.02 -8.30 15.33
CA ILE A 58 8.37 -7.83 13.97
C ILE A 58 9.88 -7.96 13.79
N HIS A 59 10.29 -8.74 12.78
CA HIS A 59 11.70 -8.96 12.48
C HIS A 59 12.03 -8.59 11.03
N LEU A 60 13.10 -7.84 10.84
CA LEU A 60 13.69 -7.57 9.52
C LEU A 60 15.01 -8.37 9.41
N GLY A 61 14.94 -9.55 8.79
CA GLY A 61 16.00 -10.55 8.92
C GLY A 61 16.19 -10.93 10.40
N ASP A 62 17.39 -10.75 10.93
CA ASP A 62 17.72 -11.05 12.33
C ASP A 62 17.42 -9.89 13.29
N LEU A 63 17.02 -8.72 12.78
CA LEU A 63 16.75 -7.54 13.58
C LEU A 63 15.32 -7.52 14.12
N ASP A 64 15.16 -7.61 15.44
CA ASP A 64 13.89 -7.31 16.11
C ASP A 64 13.66 -5.80 16.11
N LEU A 65 12.64 -5.35 15.35
CA LEU A 65 12.35 -3.92 15.18
C LEU A 65 11.77 -3.27 16.43
N LEU A 66 11.07 -4.04 17.26
CA LEU A 66 10.43 -3.53 18.48
C LEU A 66 11.45 -3.36 19.62
N ALA A 67 12.36 -4.32 19.75
CA ALA A 67 13.41 -4.26 20.76
C ALA A 67 14.53 -3.26 20.40
N ASN A 68 14.81 -3.08 19.10
CA ASN A 68 15.94 -2.29 18.61
C ASN A 68 15.50 -1.09 17.76
N LYS A 69 14.59 -0.25 18.27
CA LYS A 69 13.95 0.83 17.51
C LYS A 69 14.94 1.83 16.86
N ALA A 70 16.05 2.13 17.52
CA ALA A 70 17.06 3.04 16.97
C ALA A 70 17.71 2.47 15.72
N GLU A 71 18.09 1.19 15.73
CA GLU A 71 18.67 0.51 14.58
C GLU A 71 17.62 0.26 13.49
N ALA A 72 16.39 -0.09 13.87
CA ALA A 72 15.26 -0.20 12.95
C ALA A 72 15.08 1.07 12.13
N ARG A 73 15.07 2.25 12.77
CA ARG A 73 14.91 3.56 12.10
C ARG A 73 16.06 3.92 11.17
N ARG A 74 17.26 3.40 11.39
CA ARG A 74 18.39 3.58 10.46
C ARG A 74 18.17 2.80 9.16
N ARG A 75 17.59 1.58 9.27
CA ARG A 75 17.38 0.66 8.16
C ARG A 75 16.01 0.78 7.49
N LEU A 76 15.21 1.75 7.90
CA LEU A 76 13.85 1.94 7.44
C LEU A 76 13.68 3.30 6.76
N GLY A 77 13.07 3.30 5.58
CA GLY A 77 12.48 4.46 4.94
C GLY A 77 10.98 4.49 5.16
N TYR A 78 10.41 5.65 5.46
CA TYR A 78 8.96 5.78 5.61
C TYR A 78 8.45 7.03 4.92
N LEU A 79 7.56 6.84 3.97
CA LEU A 79 6.78 7.88 3.32
C LEU A 79 5.33 7.76 3.79
N PRO A 80 4.88 8.58 4.74
CA PRO A 80 3.48 8.59 5.17
C PRO A 80 2.59 9.24 4.10
N GLN A 81 1.30 8.97 4.15
CA GLN A 81 0.29 9.56 3.26
C GLN A 81 0.35 11.10 3.23
N GLU A 82 0.48 11.70 4.42
CA GLU A 82 0.71 13.13 4.57
C GLU A 82 2.08 13.32 5.25
N PHE A 83 3.01 13.91 4.54
CA PHE A 83 4.27 14.33 5.13
C PHE A 83 4.45 15.84 5.00
N GLY A 84 4.79 16.45 6.12
CA GLY A 84 5.08 17.88 6.15
C GLY A 84 6.43 18.15 5.50
N VAL A 85 6.47 19.13 4.62
CA VAL A 85 7.71 19.72 4.14
C VAL A 85 7.86 21.10 4.73
N TYR A 86 9.09 21.53 4.93
CA TYR A 86 9.40 22.92 5.31
C TYR A 86 9.27 23.80 4.06
N PRO A 87 8.16 24.52 3.87
CA PRO A 87 7.81 25.11 2.57
C PRO A 87 8.76 26.22 2.12
N LYS A 88 9.52 26.80 3.05
CA LYS A 88 10.46 27.89 2.78
C LYS A 88 11.87 27.41 2.43
N GLU A 89 12.18 26.13 2.68
CA GLU A 89 13.49 25.55 2.47
C GLU A 89 13.65 24.97 1.06
N PRO A 90 14.83 25.14 0.43
CA PRO A 90 15.18 24.45 -0.80
C PRO A 90 15.26 22.92 -0.61
N ALA A 91 14.90 22.17 -1.67
CA ALA A 91 14.93 20.72 -1.61
C ALA A 91 16.29 20.14 -1.25
N ILE A 92 17.37 20.65 -1.84
CA ILE A 92 18.74 20.19 -1.56
C ILE A 92 19.14 20.45 -0.10
N THR A 93 18.77 21.60 0.46
CA THR A 93 19.07 21.95 1.86
C THR A 93 18.33 21.03 2.82
N MET A 94 17.07 20.75 2.52
CA MET A 94 16.24 19.90 3.38
C MET A 94 16.69 18.44 3.33
N LEU A 95 17.04 17.93 2.14
CA LEU A 95 17.54 16.57 2.02
C LEU A 95 18.92 16.40 2.68
N ASP A 96 19.83 17.39 2.61
CA ASP A 96 21.10 17.41 3.35
C ASP A 96 20.86 17.36 4.87
N HIS A 97 19.87 18.11 5.35
CA HIS A 97 19.50 18.08 6.77
C HIS A 97 19.00 16.68 7.20
N PHE A 98 18.12 16.06 6.42
CA PHE A 98 17.66 14.70 6.71
C PHE A 98 18.78 13.66 6.62
N ALA A 99 19.71 13.82 5.69
CA ALA A 99 20.89 12.94 5.59
C ALA A 99 21.76 13.00 6.86
N ARG A 100 21.93 14.19 7.46
CA ARG A 100 22.59 14.33 8.78
C ARG A 100 21.84 13.60 9.88
N LEU A 101 20.52 13.73 9.94
CA LEU A 101 19.69 13.02 10.92
C LEU A 101 19.76 11.50 10.76
N LYS A 102 19.96 11.00 9.52
CA LYS A 102 20.23 9.59 9.22
C LYS A 102 21.66 9.13 9.56
N GLY A 103 22.52 10.04 10.04
CA GLY A 103 23.88 9.73 10.50
C GLY A 103 24.97 9.89 9.45
N ILE A 104 24.67 10.45 8.26
CA ILE A 104 25.68 10.76 7.24
C ILE A 104 26.39 12.06 7.65
N VAL A 105 27.38 11.97 8.53
CA VAL A 105 28.06 13.15 9.14
C VAL A 105 29.13 13.75 8.23
N ASN A 106 29.78 12.94 7.39
CA ASN A 106 30.80 13.42 6.45
C ASN A 106 30.17 14.32 5.38
N ALA A 107 30.62 15.57 5.27
CA ALA A 107 30.04 16.57 4.40
C ALA A 107 30.20 16.22 2.89
N LYS A 108 31.31 15.57 2.51
CA LYS A 108 31.58 15.17 1.12
C LYS A 108 30.66 14.01 0.73
N GLU A 109 30.65 12.94 1.52
CA GLU A 109 29.77 11.79 1.35
C GLU A 109 28.30 12.21 1.30
N ARG A 110 27.86 13.05 2.23
CA ARG A 110 26.48 13.54 2.28
C ARG A 110 26.09 14.31 1.03
N ARG A 111 26.98 15.16 0.49
CA ARG A 111 26.74 15.88 -0.75
C ARG A 111 26.57 14.91 -1.93
N GLU A 112 27.42 13.90 -2.03
CA GLU A 112 27.37 12.88 -3.08
C GLU A 112 26.06 12.08 -3.00
N VAL A 113 25.64 11.65 -1.80
CA VAL A 113 24.38 10.93 -1.56
C VAL A 113 23.18 11.81 -1.92
N VAL A 114 23.14 13.05 -1.46
CA VAL A 114 22.04 14.00 -1.74
C VAL A 114 21.91 14.26 -3.24
N GLU A 115 23.04 14.48 -3.94
CA GLU A 115 23.04 14.66 -5.39
C GLU A 115 22.52 13.41 -6.12
N ALA A 116 23.02 12.22 -5.77
CA ALA A 116 22.60 10.96 -6.38
C ALA A 116 21.09 10.74 -6.21
N LEU A 117 20.56 10.92 -5.00
CA LEU A 117 19.13 10.75 -4.72
C LEU A 117 18.28 11.77 -5.47
N LEU A 118 18.65 13.06 -5.51
CA LEU A 118 17.89 14.07 -6.26
C LEU A 118 17.89 13.80 -7.78
N ARG A 119 18.97 13.22 -8.32
CA ARG A 119 19.03 12.76 -9.72
C ARG A 119 18.13 11.55 -9.94
N GLN A 120 18.21 10.54 -9.07
CA GLN A 120 17.39 9.33 -9.13
C GLN A 120 15.89 9.63 -9.16
N VAL A 121 15.44 10.60 -8.35
CA VAL A 121 14.02 10.99 -8.32
C VAL A 121 13.66 12.11 -9.30
N ASN A 122 14.55 12.46 -10.24
CA ASN A 122 14.36 13.52 -11.25
C ASN A 122 14.01 14.90 -10.65
N LEU A 123 14.68 15.28 -9.57
CA LEU A 123 14.51 16.59 -8.92
C LEU A 123 15.80 17.43 -8.94
N TRP A 124 16.86 16.97 -9.59
CA TRP A 124 18.15 17.67 -9.59
C TRP A 124 18.08 19.09 -10.16
N ASP A 125 17.37 19.29 -11.26
CA ASP A 125 17.29 20.60 -11.94
C ASP A 125 16.51 21.63 -11.12
N VAL A 126 15.63 21.17 -10.26
CA VAL A 126 14.78 21.99 -9.36
C VAL A 126 15.26 21.98 -7.92
N ARG A 127 16.43 21.41 -7.60
CA ARG A 127 16.97 21.23 -6.25
C ARG A 127 17.06 22.49 -5.41
N GLY A 128 17.24 23.64 -6.06
CA GLY A 128 17.28 24.96 -5.41
C GLY A 128 15.91 25.59 -5.17
N GLN A 129 14.85 25.02 -5.70
CA GLN A 129 13.50 25.54 -5.49
C GLN A 129 13.01 25.19 -4.09
N LYS A 130 12.20 26.10 -3.51
CA LYS A 130 11.55 25.91 -2.22
C LYS A 130 10.48 24.81 -2.33
N LEU A 131 10.44 23.91 -1.33
CA LEU A 131 9.51 22.78 -1.29
C LEU A 131 8.04 23.20 -1.33
N GLY A 132 7.71 24.41 -0.85
CA GLY A 132 6.35 24.94 -0.93
C GLY A 132 5.86 25.18 -2.37
N GLY A 133 6.76 25.33 -3.34
CA GLY A 133 6.45 25.51 -4.76
C GLY A 133 6.41 24.18 -5.56
N PHE A 134 6.64 23.05 -4.92
CA PHE A 134 6.61 21.75 -5.60
C PHE A 134 5.18 21.31 -5.93
N SER A 135 4.99 20.68 -7.10
CA SER A 135 3.76 19.98 -7.43
C SER A 135 3.53 18.79 -6.48
N GLY A 136 2.35 18.17 -6.51
CA GLY A 136 2.06 16.96 -5.77
C GLY A 136 3.08 15.85 -6.07
N GLY A 137 3.31 15.55 -7.35
CA GLY A 137 4.27 14.55 -7.79
C GLY A 137 5.72 14.89 -7.42
N MET A 138 6.13 16.16 -7.52
CA MET A 138 7.46 16.59 -7.05
C MET A 138 7.62 16.38 -5.54
N ARG A 139 6.59 16.66 -4.75
CA ARG A 139 6.62 16.41 -3.29
C ARG A 139 6.73 14.92 -2.99
N GLN A 140 5.95 14.07 -3.65
CA GLN A 140 6.03 12.62 -3.48
C GLN A 140 7.42 12.08 -3.83
N ARG A 141 8.00 12.50 -4.97
CA ARG A 141 9.37 12.13 -5.35
C ARG A 141 10.42 12.61 -4.35
N PHE A 142 10.26 13.80 -3.79
CA PHE A 142 11.13 14.28 -2.70
C PHE A 142 10.99 13.40 -1.44
N GLY A 143 9.77 13.00 -1.10
CA GLY A 143 9.51 12.07 0.00
C GLY A 143 10.19 10.71 -0.18
N ILE A 144 10.23 10.19 -1.42
CA ILE A 144 10.99 8.97 -1.73
C ILE A 144 12.49 9.20 -1.57
N ALA A 145 13.04 10.33 -2.07
CA ALA A 145 14.45 10.65 -1.85
C ALA A 145 14.81 10.68 -0.35
N GLN A 146 13.91 11.23 0.47
CA GLN A 146 14.05 11.21 1.93
C GLN A 146 13.98 9.79 2.50
N ALA A 147 13.06 8.95 2.01
CA ALA A 147 12.91 7.57 2.48
C ALA A 147 14.12 6.69 2.12
N LEU A 148 14.81 6.99 1.02
CA LEU A 148 16.01 6.27 0.56
C LEU A 148 17.28 6.64 1.31
N LEU A 149 17.29 7.71 2.11
CA LEU A 149 18.47 8.12 2.87
C LEU A 149 18.93 7.02 3.83
N GLY A 150 20.23 6.74 3.81
CA GLY A 150 20.88 5.78 4.72
C GLY A 150 20.75 4.32 4.26
N ASP A 151 20.52 4.08 2.98
CA ASP A 151 20.45 2.74 2.38
C ASP A 151 19.49 1.79 3.14
N PRO A 152 18.19 2.09 3.14
CA PRO A 152 17.22 1.32 3.92
C PRO A 152 17.05 -0.10 3.36
N ARG A 153 16.81 -1.07 4.25
CA ARG A 153 16.43 -2.46 3.89
C ARG A 153 14.93 -2.67 3.82
N LEU A 154 14.17 -1.71 4.33
CA LEU A 154 12.71 -1.69 4.31
C LEU A 154 12.23 -0.29 4.00
N ILE A 155 11.33 -0.17 3.04
CA ILE A 155 10.65 1.08 2.70
C ILE A 155 9.15 0.86 2.86
N ILE A 156 8.50 1.78 3.55
CA ILE A 156 7.05 1.81 3.73
C ILE A 156 6.52 3.04 3.03
N VAL A 157 5.54 2.85 2.15
CA VAL A 157 4.92 3.90 1.36
C VAL A 157 3.41 3.83 1.56
N ASP A 158 2.84 4.85 2.20
CA ASP A 158 1.42 4.86 2.58
C ASP A 158 0.62 5.77 1.63
N GLU A 159 -0.23 5.17 0.79
CA GLU A 159 -1.11 5.80 -0.19
C GLU A 159 -0.42 6.89 -1.08
N PRO A 160 0.72 6.58 -1.70
CA PRO A 160 1.56 7.61 -2.32
C PRO A 160 1.01 8.20 -3.62
N THR A 161 0.09 7.50 -4.28
CA THR A 161 -0.45 7.88 -5.60
C THR A 161 -1.72 8.71 -5.50
N ALA A 162 -2.24 8.91 -4.28
CA ALA A 162 -3.44 9.70 -4.05
C ALA A 162 -3.26 11.15 -4.51
N GLY A 163 -4.13 11.60 -5.43
CA GLY A 163 -4.12 12.97 -5.94
C GLY A 163 -3.03 13.29 -6.97
N LEU A 164 -2.30 12.29 -7.47
CA LEU A 164 -1.41 12.43 -8.60
C LEU A 164 -2.20 12.33 -9.93
N ASP A 165 -1.76 13.11 -10.94
CA ASP A 165 -2.23 12.88 -12.29
C ASP A 165 -1.67 11.55 -12.86
N PRO A 166 -2.25 11.00 -13.95
CA PRO A 166 -1.86 9.69 -14.46
C PRO A 166 -0.38 9.60 -14.87
N GLU A 167 0.21 10.67 -15.41
CA GLU A 167 1.61 10.68 -15.83
C GLU A 167 2.56 10.66 -14.62
N GLU A 168 2.31 11.49 -13.62
CA GLU A 168 3.08 11.52 -12.39
C GLU A 168 2.91 10.21 -11.59
N ARG A 169 1.69 9.62 -11.57
CA ARG A 169 1.46 8.30 -10.96
C ARG A 169 2.35 7.24 -11.62
N ASN A 170 2.34 7.13 -12.94
CA ASN A 170 3.16 6.14 -13.66
C ASN A 170 4.65 6.34 -13.40
N ARG A 171 5.14 7.59 -13.43
CA ARG A 171 6.55 7.89 -13.09
C ARG A 171 6.92 7.46 -11.69
N PHE A 172 6.03 7.71 -10.75
CA PHE A 172 6.24 7.35 -9.35
C PHE A 172 6.25 5.83 -9.15
N LEU A 173 5.32 5.11 -9.77
CA LEU A 173 5.23 3.66 -9.72
C LEU A 173 6.46 2.99 -10.34
N ASN A 174 6.95 3.48 -11.48
CA ASN A 174 8.18 2.99 -12.11
C ASN A 174 9.39 3.17 -11.17
N LEU A 175 9.52 4.33 -10.54
CA LEU A 175 10.58 4.60 -9.57
C LEU A 175 10.52 3.62 -8.38
N LEU A 176 9.33 3.34 -7.85
CA LEU A 176 9.17 2.36 -6.76
C LEU A 176 9.54 0.94 -7.21
N SER A 177 9.19 0.56 -8.44
CA SER A 177 9.54 -0.75 -9.00
C SER A 177 11.06 -0.94 -9.07
N GLU A 178 11.81 0.05 -9.59
CA GLU A 178 13.27 0.02 -9.64
C GLU A 178 13.90 -0.12 -8.24
N ILE A 179 13.39 0.63 -7.25
CA ILE A 179 13.85 0.56 -5.87
C ILE A 179 13.55 -0.83 -5.27
N GLY A 180 12.38 -1.39 -5.59
CA GLY A 180 11.89 -2.66 -5.06
C GLY A 180 12.74 -3.88 -5.45
N GLU A 181 13.64 -3.80 -6.43
CA GLU A 181 14.46 -4.96 -6.84
C GLU A 181 15.36 -5.49 -5.72
N HIS A 182 15.80 -4.64 -4.79
CA HIS A 182 16.82 -4.98 -3.80
C HIS A 182 16.38 -4.82 -2.34
N VAL A 183 15.25 -4.15 -2.09
CA VAL A 183 14.74 -3.85 -0.75
C VAL A 183 13.32 -4.36 -0.56
N VAL A 184 12.88 -4.52 0.67
CA VAL A 184 11.47 -4.78 0.98
C VAL A 184 10.72 -3.46 0.83
N VAL A 185 9.75 -3.37 -0.09
CA VAL A 185 8.90 -2.18 -0.24
C VAL A 185 7.45 -2.55 0.04
N ILE A 186 6.86 -1.97 1.08
CA ILE A 186 5.43 -2.13 1.39
C ILE A 186 4.68 -0.94 0.81
N LEU A 187 3.84 -1.21 -0.19
CA LEU A 187 2.92 -0.25 -0.78
C LEU A 187 1.54 -0.43 -0.14
N SER A 188 1.14 0.52 0.69
CA SER A 188 -0.23 0.59 1.19
C SER A 188 -1.09 1.38 0.23
N THR A 189 -2.17 0.79 -0.21
CA THR A 189 -3.09 1.45 -1.12
C THR A 189 -4.51 0.89 -0.99
N HIS A 190 -5.48 1.66 -1.41
CA HIS A 190 -6.85 1.20 -1.66
C HIS A 190 -7.12 1.06 -3.17
N ILE A 191 -6.13 1.40 -4.01
CA ILE A 191 -6.20 1.33 -5.48
C ILE A 191 -5.69 -0.06 -5.89
N VAL A 192 -6.60 -0.89 -6.36
CA VAL A 192 -6.32 -2.30 -6.69
C VAL A 192 -5.36 -2.43 -7.87
N GLU A 193 -5.48 -1.52 -8.84
CA GLU A 193 -4.61 -1.48 -10.03
C GLU A 193 -3.13 -1.29 -9.66
N ASP A 194 -2.80 -0.43 -8.67
CA ASP A 194 -1.42 -0.23 -8.23
C ASP A 194 -0.76 -1.55 -7.77
N VAL A 195 -1.56 -2.40 -7.09
CA VAL A 195 -1.07 -3.70 -6.62
C VAL A 195 -0.95 -4.71 -7.76
N THR A 196 -1.92 -4.72 -8.67
CA THR A 196 -1.92 -5.63 -9.83
C THR A 196 -0.70 -5.38 -10.72
N ASP A 197 -0.34 -4.11 -10.92
CA ASP A 197 0.71 -3.70 -11.85
C ASP A 197 2.12 -3.86 -11.26
N LEU A 198 2.27 -3.61 -9.94
CA LEU A 198 3.60 -3.48 -9.31
C LEU A 198 3.98 -4.60 -8.36
N CYS A 199 3.00 -5.25 -7.74
CA CYS A 199 3.29 -6.09 -6.58
C CYS A 199 3.24 -7.57 -6.95
N PRO A 200 4.37 -8.28 -6.96
CA PRO A 200 4.36 -9.73 -7.18
C PRO A 200 3.67 -10.48 -6.04
N ARG A 201 3.61 -9.87 -4.85
CA ARG A 201 2.91 -10.43 -3.69
C ARG A 201 2.10 -9.36 -2.97
N MET A 202 1.02 -9.80 -2.34
CA MET A 202 0.10 -8.90 -1.64
C MET A 202 -0.51 -9.51 -0.39
N ALA A 203 -1.10 -8.66 0.43
CA ALA A 203 -2.09 -9.05 1.44
C ALA A 203 -3.33 -8.16 1.36
N ILE A 204 -4.49 -8.75 1.62
CA ILE A 204 -5.74 -8.03 1.85
C ILE A 204 -6.00 -7.99 3.35
N ILE A 205 -6.13 -6.80 3.90
CA ILE A 205 -6.42 -6.57 5.33
C ILE A 205 -7.78 -5.88 5.47
N SER A 206 -8.57 -6.32 6.45
CA SER A 206 -9.83 -5.67 6.81
C SER A 206 -10.14 -5.90 8.28
N ARG A 207 -10.67 -4.89 8.96
CA ARG A 207 -11.00 -4.93 10.39
C ARG A 207 -9.86 -5.47 11.26
N GLY A 208 -8.62 -5.07 10.95
CA GLY A 208 -7.42 -5.48 11.68
C GLY A 208 -6.97 -6.92 11.44
N GLN A 209 -7.54 -7.64 10.49
CA GLN A 209 -7.22 -9.03 10.18
C GLN A 209 -6.75 -9.19 8.73
N VAL A 210 -5.81 -10.11 8.50
CA VAL A 210 -5.38 -10.50 7.16
C VAL A 210 -6.38 -11.51 6.60
N LEU A 211 -7.01 -11.18 5.47
CA LEU A 211 -8.00 -12.02 4.81
C LEU A 211 -7.41 -12.92 3.73
N LEU A 212 -6.35 -12.47 3.09
CA LEU A 212 -5.66 -13.17 2.01
C LEU A 212 -4.21 -12.71 1.96
N THR A 213 -3.30 -13.64 1.68
CA THR A 213 -1.93 -13.37 1.27
C THR A 213 -1.58 -14.22 0.06
N GLY A 214 -0.75 -13.73 -0.84
CA GLY A 214 -0.31 -14.49 -2.01
C GLY A 214 0.03 -13.62 -3.20
N GLU A 215 0.09 -14.25 -4.36
CA GLU A 215 0.30 -13.58 -5.63
C GLU A 215 -1.05 -13.07 -6.18
N PRO A 216 -1.13 -11.82 -6.68
CA PRO A 216 -2.37 -11.31 -7.28
C PRO A 216 -2.91 -12.21 -8.39
N ARG A 217 -2.02 -12.75 -9.25
CA ARG A 217 -2.38 -13.63 -10.36
C ARG A 217 -3.01 -14.94 -9.89
N GLU A 218 -2.46 -15.57 -8.87
CA GLU A 218 -3.01 -16.80 -8.29
C GLU A 218 -4.38 -16.54 -7.64
N ALA A 219 -4.50 -15.41 -6.95
CA ALA A 219 -5.76 -15.00 -6.33
C ALA A 219 -6.87 -14.81 -7.39
N MET A 220 -6.58 -14.13 -8.50
CA MET A 220 -7.51 -13.99 -9.63
C MET A 220 -7.83 -15.35 -10.27
N ALA A 221 -6.80 -16.19 -10.50
CA ALA A 221 -6.99 -17.53 -11.10
C ALA A 221 -7.94 -18.43 -10.26
N SER A 222 -7.98 -18.23 -8.94
CA SER A 222 -8.87 -18.96 -8.04
C SER A 222 -10.37 -18.70 -8.30
N LEU A 223 -10.71 -17.60 -8.98
CA LEU A 223 -12.06 -17.22 -9.35
C LEU A 223 -12.38 -17.51 -10.83
N GLN A 224 -11.45 -18.10 -11.59
CA GLN A 224 -11.63 -18.37 -13.02
C GLN A 224 -12.87 -19.23 -13.28
N GLY A 225 -13.71 -18.79 -14.23
CA GLY A 225 -14.97 -19.46 -14.59
C GLY A 225 -16.12 -19.28 -13.59
N ARG A 226 -15.92 -18.49 -12.54
CA ARG A 226 -16.91 -18.25 -11.47
C ARG A 226 -17.37 -16.80 -11.39
N VAL A 227 -16.81 -15.90 -12.20
CA VAL A 227 -17.21 -14.49 -12.24
C VAL A 227 -18.05 -14.22 -13.47
N TRP A 228 -19.23 -13.66 -13.23
CA TRP A 228 -20.24 -13.38 -14.25
C TRP A 228 -20.60 -11.91 -14.23
N ARG A 229 -20.75 -11.31 -15.40
CA ARG A 229 -21.12 -9.90 -15.58
C ARG A 229 -22.49 -9.78 -16.20
N LYS A 230 -23.27 -8.81 -15.73
CA LYS A 230 -24.56 -8.43 -16.35
C LYS A 230 -24.82 -6.94 -16.21
N THR A 231 -25.37 -6.33 -17.26
CA THR A 231 -25.97 -5.00 -17.19
C THR A 231 -27.41 -5.13 -16.73
N VAL A 232 -27.78 -4.42 -15.67
CA VAL A 232 -29.11 -4.57 -15.06
C VAL A 232 -29.84 -3.22 -14.94
N PRO A 233 -31.17 -3.18 -15.04
CA PRO A 233 -31.94 -1.98 -14.74
C PRO A 233 -31.74 -1.56 -13.28
N LYS A 234 -31.69 -0.23 -13.02
CA LYS A 234 -31.57 0.28 -11.64
C LYS A 234 -32.62 -0.29 -10.68
N ALA A 235 -33.86 -0.43 -11.16
CA ALA A 235 -34.97 -0.98 -10.36
C ALA A 235 -34.78 -2.44 -9.95
N ALA A 236 -34.01 -3.22 -10.71
CA ALA A 236 -33.74 -4.62 -10.43
C ALA A 236 -32.49 -4.86 -9.55
N LEU A 237 -31.67 -3.84 -9.33
CA LEU A 237 -30.40 -3.99 -8.64
C LEU A 237 -30.54 -4.57 -7.22
N ALA A 238 -31.51 -4.12 -6.45
CA ALA A 238 -31.76 -4.60 -5.09
C ALA A 238 -32.04 -6.11 -5.07
N ARG A 239 -32.88 -6.61 -5.98
CA ARG A 239 -33.17 -8.03 -6.13
C ARG A 239 -31.89 -8.84 -6.39
N TYR A 240 -31.04 -8.40 -7.33
CA TYR A 240 -29.79 -9.11 -7.61
C TYR A 240 -28.83 -9.12 -6.40
N GLN A 241 -28.83 -8.05 -5.60
CA GLN A 241 -28.01 -7.99 -4.38
C GLN A 241 -28.54 -8.90 -3.25
N GLU A 242 -29.84 -9.20 -3.25
CA GLU A 242 -30.46 -10.14 -2.30
C GLU A 242 -30.28 -11.59 -2.74
N ASP A 243 -30.46 -11.88 -4.05
CA ASP A 243 -30.50 -13.24 -4.60
C ASP A 243 -29.09 -13.80 -4.90
N LEU A 244 -28.11 -12.95 -5.20
CA LEU A 244 -26.78 -13.35 -5.69
C LEU A 244 -25.63 -12.75 -4.86
N VAL A 245 -24.47 -13.39 -4.92
CA VAL A 245 -23.23 -12.84 -4.37
C VAL A 245 -22.67 -11.79 -5.35
N VAL A 246 -23.20 -10.56 -5.29
CA VAL A 246 -22.73 -9.44 -6.10
C VAL A 246 -21.39 -8.97 -5.58
N LEU A 247 -20.29 -9.17 -6.29
CA LEU A 247 -18.94 -8.72 -5.93
C LEU A 247 -18.81 -7.20 -6.03
N SER A 248 -19.15 -6.66 -7.20
CA SER A 248 -19.08 -5.22 -7.46
C SER A 248 -20.29 -4.71 -8.23
N THR A 249 -20.52 -3.40 -8.14
CA THR A 249 -21.54 -2.69 -8.92
C THR A 249 -20.92 -1.41 -9.44
N ARG A 250 -20.86 -1.25 -10.77
CA ARG A 250 -20.34 -0.03 -11.42
C ARG A 250 -21.45 0.61 -12.26
N LEU A 251 -21.53 1.93 -12.28
CA LEU A 251 -22.41 2.66 -13.19
C LEU A 251 -21.64 3.00 -14.47
N VAL A 252 -22.00 2.34 -15.56
CA VAL A 252 -21.47 2.63 -16.90
C VAL A 252 -22.52 3.41 -17.68
N ALA A 253 -22.22 4.65 -18.03
CA ALA A 253 -23.17 5.56 -18.68
C ALA A 253 -24.54 5.64 -17.95
N GLY A 254 -24.50 5.57 -16.61
CA GLY A 254 -25.70 5.64 -15.77
C GLY A 254 -26.48 4.34 -15.59
N VAL A 255 -26.02 3.24 -16.20
CA VAL A 255 -26.65 1.91 -16.10
C VAL A 255 -25.78 1.02 -15.21
N PRO A 256 -26.35 0.30 -14.21
CA PRO A 256 -25.60 -0.61 -13.38
C PRO A 256 -25.06 -1.81 -14.15
N VAL A 257 -23.76 -2.06 -14.00
CA VAL A 257 -23.10 -3.30 -14.41
C VAL A 257 -22.66 -4.00 -13.13
N ILE A 258 -23.08 -5.24 -12.95
CA ILE A 258 -22.77 -6.04 -11.77
C ILE A 258 -21.82 -7.18 -12.13
N HIS A 259 -20.85 -7.46 -11.23
CA HIS A 259 -20.10 -8.70 -11.22
C HIS A 259 -20.64 -9.58 -10.10
N VAL A 260 -20.90 -10.83 -10.38
CA VAL A 260 -21.39 -11.81 -9.40
C VAL A 260 -20.49 -13.03 -9.34
N LEU A 261 -20.38 -13.62 -8.15
CA LEU A 261 -19.69 -14.90 -7.94
C LEU A 261 -20.71 -16.03 -7.95
N ALA A 262 -20.57 -16.96 -8.88
CA ALA A 262 -21.40 -18.15 -8.97
C ALA A 262 -20.64 -19.29 -9.67
N ASP A 263 -20.83 -20.53 -9.23
CA ASP A 263 -20.18 -21.71 -9.83
C ASP A 263 -20.74 -22.05 -11.21
N THR A 264 -21.99 -21.63 -11.48
CA THR A 264 -22.67 -21.78 -12.77
C THR A 264 -23.30 -20.45 -13.17
N ARG A 265 -23.65 -20.33 -14.44
CA ARG A 265 -24.37 -19.15 -14.97
C ARG A 265 -25.65 -18.88 -14.17
N PRO A 266 -25.81 -17.75 -13.49
CA PRO A 266 -26.93 -17.49 -12.60
C PRO A 266 -28.29 -17.47 -13.34
N GLU A 267 -28.35 -16.78 -14.48
CA GLU A 267 -29.53 -16.70 -15.35
C GLU A 267 -29.13 -16.21 -16.75
N GLU A 268 -30.07 -16.16 -17.66
CA GLU A 268 -29.89 -15.62 -19.02
C GLU A 268 -29.46 -14.14 -18.96
N GLY A 269 -28.54 -13.74 -19.87
CA GLY A 269 -27.98 -12.39 -19.93
C GLY A 269 -26.71 -12.18 -19.08
N PHE A 270 -26.31 -13.16 -18.26
CA PHE A 270 -24.96 -13.13 -17.67
C PHE A 270 -23.91 -13.67 -18.66
N GLU A 271 -22.78 -13.00 -18.70
CA GLU A 271 -21.59 -13.35 -19.48
C GLU A 271 -20.46 -13.74 -18.54
N ALA A 272 -19.79 -14.86 -18.82
CA ALA A 272 -18.58 -15.21 -18.10
C ALA A 272 -17.46 -14.23 -18.44
N ILE A 273 -16.75 -13.73 -17.44
CA ILE A 273 -15.62 -12.83 -17.63
C ILE A 273 -14.37 -13.38 -16.94
N ALA A 274 -13.20 -12.91 -17.37
CA ALA A 274 -11.97 -13.11 -16.62
C ALA A 274 -12.04 -12.29 -15.31
N PRO A 275 -11.79 -12.92 -14.15
CA PRO A 275 -11.79 -12.20 -12.88
C PRO A 275 -10.63 -11.19 -12.82
N ASP A 276 -10.88 -10.06 -12.21
CA ASP A 276 -9.86 -9.07 -11.85
C ASP A 276 -9.55 -9.10 -10.34
N LEU A 277 -8.56 -8.34 -9.91
CA LEU A 277 -8.19 -8.30 -8.50
C LEU A 277 -9.25 -7.58 -7.64
N GLU A 278 -10.09 -6.71 -8.22
CA GLU A 278 -11.23 -6.12 -7.51
C GLU A 278 -12.28 -7.19 -7.16
N ASP A 279 -12.53 -8.15 -8.05
CA ASP A 279 -13.46 -9.27 -7.79
C ASP A 279 -12.97 -10.10 -6.58
N VAL A 280 -11.66 -10.37 -6.50
CA VAL A 280 -11.05 -11.04 -5.35
C VAL A 280 -11.20 -10.19 -4.09
N TYR A 281 -10.86 -8.93 -4.17
CA TYR A 281 -10.88 -7.98 -3.06
C TYR A 281 -12.28 -7.87 -2.44
N PHE A 282 -13.28 -7.57 -3.26
CA PHE A 282 -14.67 -7.46 -2.77
C PHE A 282 -15.23 -8.80 -2.32
N GLY A 283 -14.86 -9.90 -2.98
CA GLY A 283 -15.25 -11.25 -2.56
C GLY A 283 -14.78 -11.57 -1.15
N ARG A 284 -13.52 -11.24 -0.83
CA ARG A 284 -12.96 -11.44 0.53
C ARG A 284 -13.61 -10.56 1.58
N LEU A 285 -13.87 -9.29 1.27
CA LEU A 285 -14.56 -8.38 2.20
C LEU A 285 -15.98 -8.84 2.52
N ARG A 286 -16.73 -9.32 1.51
CA ARG A 286 -18.08 -9.86 1.69
C ARG A 286 -18.08 -11.13 2.53
N ALA A 287 -17.16 -12.06 2.26
CA ALA A 287 -17.04 -13.30 3.03
C ALA A 287 -16.78 -13.00 4.53
N GLN A 288 -15.90 -12.02 4.84
CA GLN A 288 -15.69 -11.58 6.21
C GLN A 288 -16.94 -10.96 6.83
N ALA A 289 -17.67 -10.12 6.09
CA ALA A 289 -18.89 -9.50 6.59
C ALA A 289 -19.97 -10.55 6.92
N ALA A 290 -20.15 -11.56 6.07
CA ALA A 290 -21.08 -12.66 6.31
C ALA A 290 -20.68 -13.50 7.54
N ALA A 291 -19.39 -13.84 7.70
CA ALA A 291 -18.88 -14.56 8.87
C ALA A 291 -19.03 -13.79 10.19
N SER A 292 -19.10 -12.44 10.13
CA SER A 292 -19.27 -11.59 11.32
C SER A 292 -20.74 -11.38 11.69
N ALA A 293 -21.68 -11.74 10.80
CA ALA A 293 -23.12 -11.61 11.03
C ALA A 293 -23.78 -12.94 11.45
N ALA A 294 -23.08 -14.05 11.25
CA ALA A 294 -23.47 -15.39 11.73
C ALA A 294 -22.94 -15.66 13.15
#